data_12ef0c09b911b459bf0c67e333d8c82d
#
_entry.id   12ef0c09b911b459bf0c67e333d8c82d
#
_cell.length_a   1.000
_cell.length_b   1.000
_cell.length_c   1.000
_cell.angle_alpha   90.00
_cell.angle_beta   90.00
_cell.angle_gamma   90.00
#
_symmetry.space_group_name_H-M   'P 1'
#
loop_
_entity.id
_entity.type
_entity.pdbx_description
1 polymer ?
#
loop_
_entity_poly.entity_id
_entity_poly.type
_entity_poly.pdbx_seq_one_letter_code
_entity_poly.pdbx_strand_id
1 'polypeptide(L)'
;MYSLAVSSHFMIAHSFVGEVFGPAQQLHGATYAVEAEFRRATLDASGLVCDIGLAAAMLKAVLDELDFRNLDEAAEFSGRNTTTEFLAGEIFRRLAARLRAGALGSGTGDALASLRVVLRESPVAWAAFEGALA
;
A
#
# COMPACT_ATOMS: atom_id res chain seq x y z
N MET A 1 -6.07 5.61 -20.53
CA MET A 1 -5.90 4.76 -19.32
C MET A 1 -6.89 5.23 -18.27
N TYR A 2 -7.75 4.33 -17.82
CA TYR A 2 -8.68 4.61 -16.72
C TYR A 2 -8.03 4.27 -15.40
N SER A 3 -8.46 4.92 -14.32
CA SER A 3 -8.01 4.57 -12.97
C SER A 3 -9.17 4.58 -11.97
N LEU A 4 -9.03 3.78 -10.93
CA LEU A 4 -9.89 3.78 -9.75
C LEU A 4 -9.00 3.77 -8.52
N ALA A 5 -9.27 4.64 -7.57
CA ALA A 5 -8.52 4.67 -6.31
C ALA A 5 -9.45 4.42 -5.13
N VAL A 6 -8.95 3.66 -4.17
CA VAL A 6 -9.56 3.47 -2.85
C VAL A 6 -8.58 3.93 -1.79
N SER A 7 -9.06 4.36 -0.63
CA SER A 7 -8.21 4.83 0.44
C SER A 7 -8.56 4.18 1.78
N SER A 8 -7.58 4.12 2.66
CA SER A 8 -7.73 3.65 4.02
C SER A 8 -6.61 4.27 4.86
N HIS A 9 -6.44 3.81 6.09
CA HIS A 9 -5.38 4.30 6.96
C HIS A 9 -4.91 3.19 7.90
N PHE A 10 -3.70 3.36 8.43
CA PHE A 10 -3.16 2.48 9.47
C PHE A 10 -2.16 3.27 10.31
N MET A 11 -1.89 2.76 11.51
CA MET A 11 -0.90 3.36 12.40
C MET A 11 0.06 2.31 12.91
N ILE A 12 1.32 2.72 13.05
CA ILE A 12 2.40 1.86 13.51
C ILE A 12 3.32 2.64 14.45
N ALA A 13 4.23 1.94 15.09
CA ALA A 13 5.39 2.53 15.74
C ALA A 13 6.64 1.97 15.08
N HIS A 14 7.67 2.77 15.00
CA HIS A 14 8.98 2.37 14.49
C HIS A 14 10.07 3.35 14.93
N SER A 15 11.31 2.96 14.71
CA SER A 15 12.48 3.83 14.81
C SER A 15 13.40 3.52 13.64
N PHE A 16 14.31 4.46 13.34
CA PHE A 16 15.25 4.30 12.25
C PHE A 16 16.69 4.28 12.74
N VAL A 17 17.54 3.59 12.00
CA VAL A 17 18.98 3.56 12.22
C VAL A 17 19.63 4.44 11.16
N GLY A 18 20.35 5.48 11.62
CA GLY A 18 21.08 6.39 10.73
C GLY A 18 20.93 7.84 11.14
N GLU A 19 22.03 8.59 11.11
CA GLU A 19 22.05 10.00 11.52
C GLU A 19 21.15 10.89 10.67
N VAL A 20 20.93 10.53 9.40
CA VAL A 20 20.06 11.29 8.48
C VAL A 20 18.64 11.41 9.00
N PHE A 21 18.21 10.50 9.86
CA PHE A 21 16.84 10.48 10.38
C PHE A 21 16.64 11.41 11.59
N GLY A 22 17.72 11.94 12.20
CA GLY A 22 17.60 12.86 13.32
C GLY A 22 16.72 12.31 14.44
N PRO A 23 15.67 13.06 14.90
CA PRO A 23 14.78 12.60 15.98
C PRO A 23 14.03 11.31 15.68
N ALA A 24 13.85 10.94 14.41
CA ALA A 24 13.16 9.71 14.03
C ALA A 24 13.96 8.45 14.35
N GLN A 25 15.20 8.58 14.83
CA GLN A 25 15.97 7.49 15.41
C GLN A 25 15.37 6.98 16.73
N GLN A 26 14.57 7.81 17.40
CA GLN A 26 13.81 7.40 18.58
C GLN A 26 12.53 6.70 18.16
N LEU A 27 12.06 5.77 19.01
CA LEU A 27 10.77 5.11 18.77
C LEU A 27 9.66 6.16 18.72
N HIS A 28 8.88 6.14 17.66
CA HIS A 28 7.79 7.08 17.45
C HIS A 28 6.62 6.42 16.75
N GLY A 29 5.43 6.98 16.93
CA GLY A 29 4.23 6.56 16.21
C GLY A 29 4.08 7.29 14.89
N ALA A 30 3.44 6.64 13.93
CA ALA A 30 3.07 7.24 12.66
C ALA A 30 1.71 6.72 12.22
N THR A 31 0.86 7.64 11.72
CA THR A 31 -0.41 7.30 11.10
C THR A 31 -0.34 7.66 9.63
N TYR A 32 -0.62 6.68 8.77
CA TYR A 32 -0.57 6.87 7.33
C TYR A 32 -1.98 6.84 6.74
N ALA A 33 -2.27 7.81 5.87
CA ALA A 33 -3.38 7.72 4.94
C ALA A 33 -2.86 7.05 3.67
N VAL A 34 -3.52 5.99 3.23
CA VAL A 34 -3.06 5.16 2.11
C VAL A 34 -4.06 5.25 0.97
N GLU A 35 -3.54 5.43 -0.24
CA GLU A 35 -4.34 5.38 -1.46
C GLU A 35 -3.77 4.28 -2.36
N ALA A 36 -4.63 3.40 -2.84
CA ALA A 36 -4.28 2.41 -3.85
C ALA A 36 -5.04 2.75 -5.14
N GLU A 37 -4.29 3.05 -6.21
CA GLU A 37 -4.83 3.42 -7.50
C GLU A 37 -4.55 2.32 -8.52
N PHE A 38 -5.63 1.75 -9.05
CA PHE A 38 -5.59 0.69 -10.06
C PHE A 38 -5.82 1.29 -11.43
N ARG A 39 -5.01 0.93 -12.41
CA ARG A 39 -5.10 1.45 -13.78
C ARG A 39 -5.40 0.35 -14.77
N ARG A 40 -6.23 0.68 -15.75
CA ARG A 40 -6.70 -0.24 -16.77
C ARG A 40 -6.90 0.50 -18.09
N ALA A 41 -6.46 -0.11 -19.20
CA ALA A 41 -6.54 0.54 -20.52
C ALA A 41 -7.97 0.70 -21.01
N THR A 42 -8.83 -0.31 -20.77
CA THR A 42 -10.23 -0.31 -21.18
C THR A 42 -11.08 -0.76 -20.01
N LEU A 43 -12.31 -0.26 -19.94
CA LEU A 43 -13.27 -0.67 -18.91
C LEU A 43 -13.80 -2.08 -19.19
N ASP A 44 -14.25 -2.77 -18.15
CA ASP A 44 -14.92 -4.06 -18.31
C ASP A 44 -16.36 -3.90 -18.87
N ALA A 45 -17.08 -5.01 -19.00
CA ALA A 45 -18.42 -5.01 -19.54
C ALA A 45 -19.43 -4.20 -18.71
N SER A 46 -19.13 -3.97 -17.43
CA SER A 46 -19.96 -3.16 -16.53
C SER A 46 -19.51 -1.69 -16.46
N GLY A 47 -18.50 -1.31 -17.22
CA GLY A 47 -17.95 0.04 -17.21
C GLY A 47 -17.02 0.33 -16.04
N LEU A 48 -16.37 -0.71 -15.49
CA LEU A 48 -15.54 -0.58 -14.30
C LEU A 48 -14.06 -0.83 -14.61
N VAL A 49 -13.18 -0.17 -13.84
CA VAL A 49 -11.77 -0.57 -13.70
C VAL A 49 -11.70 -1.85 -12.88
N CYS A 50 -12.36 -1.86 -11.73
CA CYS A 50 -12.54 -3.02 -10.85
C CYS A 50 -13.68 -2.74 -9.90
N ASP A 51 -14.09 -3.75 -9.13
CA ASP A 51 -15.13 -3.58 -8.09
C ASP A 51 -14.57 -2.77 -6.93
N ILE A 52 -15.19 -1.63 -6.64
CA ILE A 52 -14.75 -0.68 -5.62
C ILE A 52 -14.84 -1.27 -4.21
N GLY A 53 -15.86 -2.08 -3.94
CA GLY A 53 -16.03 -2.74 -2.65
C GLY A 53 -14.95 -3.80 -2.39
N LEU A 54 -14.64 -4.61 -3.39
CA LEU A 54 -13.57 -5.60 -3.31
C LEU A 54 -12.20 -4.94 -3.19
N ALA A 55 -11.97 -3.86 -3.92
CA ALA A 55 -10.72 -3.11 -3.84
C ALA A 55 -10.51 -2.52 -2.44
N ALA A 56 -11.55 -1.91 -1.87
CA ALA A 56 -11.50 -1.36 -0.52
C ALA A 56 -11.26 -2.45 0.53
N ALA A 57 -11.93 -3.59 0.41
CA ALA A 57 -11.75 -4.72 1.33
C ALA A 57 -10.34 -5.31 1.23
N MET A 58 -9.79 -5.42 0.03
CA MET A 58 -8.42 -5.91 -0.19
C MET A 58 -7.39 -4.97 0.46
N LEU A 59 -7.53 -3.67 0.26
CA LEU A 59 -6.64 -2.69 0.87
C LEU A 59 -6.71 -2.78 2.40
N LYS A 60 -7.92 -2.79 2.96
CA LYS A 60 -8.09 -2.92 4.42
C LYS A 60 -7.43 -4.19 4.95
N ALA A 61 -7.60 -5.32 4.28
CA ALA A 61 -7.03 -6.59 4.72
C ALA A 61 -5.49 -6.55 4.74
N VAL A 62 -4.88 -5.92 3.74
CA VAL A 62 -3.41 -5.73 3.71
C VAL A 62 -2.96 -4.81 4.85
N LEU A 63 -3.64 -3.69 5.05
CA LEU A 63 -3.26 -2.74 6.11
C LEU A 63 -3.47 -3.32 7.50
N ASP A 64 -4.48 -4.15 7.70
CA ASP A 64 -4.71 -4.84 8.98
C ASP A 64 -3.54 -5.73 9.39
N GLU A 65 -2.74 -6.19 8.43
CA GLU A 65 -1.53 -6.97 8.72
C GLU A 65 -0.42 -6.13 9.38
N LEU A 66 -0.47 -4.82 9.21
CA LEU A 66 0.53 -3.88 9.73
C LEU A 66 -0.01 -3.02 10.88
N ASP A 67 -1.32 -2.83 10.95
CA ASP A 67 -1.97 -1.86 11.84
C ASP A 67 -1.73 -2.19 13.31
N PHE A 68 -1.48 -1.15 14.10
CA PHE A 68 -1.25 -1.21 15.55
C PHE A 68 -0.04 -2.07 15.95
N ARG A 69 0.97 -2.14 15.08
CA ARG A 69 2.20 -2.91 15.36
C ARG A 69 3.39 -1.99 15.59
N ASN A 70 4.31 -2.45 16.43
CA ASN A 70 5.66 -1.90 16.47
C ASN A 70 6.49 -2.65 15.43
N LEU A 71 6.82 -1.99 14.32
CA LEU A 71 7.53 -2.62 13.20
C LEU A 71 8.97 -2.98 13.55
N ASP A 72 9.55 -2.35 14.56
CA ASP A 72 10.90 -2.71 15.04
C ASP A 72 10.93 -4.13 15.62
N GLU A 73 9.79 -4.61 16.13
CA GLU A 73 9.65 -5.96 16.69
C GLU A 73 9.18 -6.99 15.66
N ALA A 74 8.86 -6.56 14.45
CA ALA A 74 8.38 -7.44 13.39
C ALA A 74 9.56 -8.18 12.74
N ALA A 75 9.56 -9.52 12.83
CA ALA A 75 10.65 -10.33 12.29
C ALA A 75 10.85 -10.12 10.78
N GLU A 76 9.76 -9.89 10.04
CA GLU A 76 9.77 -9.67 8.60
C GLU A 76 10.49 -8.39 8.18
N PHE A 77 10.66 -7.42 9.09
CA PHE A 77 11.35 -6.15 8.84
C PHE A 77 12.68 -6.02 9.56
N SER A 78 13.18 -7.11 10.12
CA SER A 78 14.45 -7.13 10.86
C SER A 78 15.59 -6.58 9.99
N GLY A 79 16.34 -5.61 10.54
CA GLY A 79 17.46 -4.98 9.86
C GLY A 79 17.05 -3.97 8.78
N ARG A 80 15.78 -3.58 8.71
CA ARG A 80 15.25 -2.64 7.72
C ARG A 80 14.73 -1.37 8.37
N ASN A 81 15.01 -0.24 7.75
CA ASN A 81 14.32 1.01 8.06
C ASN A 81 12.97 1.01 7.34
N THR A 82 11.89 0.98 8.11
CA THR A 82 10.52 0.98 7.59
C THR A 82 10.06 2.40 7.27
N THR A 83 10.77 3.04 6.36
CA THR A 83 10.45 4.39 5.88
C THR A 83 9.11 4.41 5.16
N THR A 84 8.57 5.60 4.93
CA THR A 84 7.35 5.78 4.14
C THR A 84 7.50 5.15 2.76
N GLU A 85 8.65 5.35 2.12
CA GLU A 85 8.98 4.76 0.81
C GLU A 85 9.02 3.24 0.85
N PHE A 86 9.70 2.67 1.85
CA PHE A 86 9.77 1.23 2.04
C PHE A 86 8.38 0.62 2.22
N LEU A 87 7.56 1.23 3.07
CA LEU A 87 6.21 0.74 3.34
C LEU A 87 5.31 0.84 2.12
N ALA A 88 5.45 1.87 1.30
CA ALA A 88 4.70 1.98 0.04
C ALA A 88 5.00 0.77 -0.87
N GLY A 89 6.27 0.41 -1.02
CA GLY A 89 6.68 -0.76 -1.79
C GLY A 89 6.20 -2.08 -1.19
N GLU A 90 6.23 -2.20 0.14
CA GLU A 90 5.77 -3.39 0.84
C GLU A 90 4.26 -3.60 0.67
N ILE A 91 3.48 -2.54 0.81
CA ILE A 91 2.03 -2.59 0.61
C ILE A 91 1.72 -2.94 -0.85
N PHE A 92 2.46 -2.35 -1.80
CA PHE A 92 2.33 -2.72 -3.21
C PHE A 92 2.50 -4.24 -3.42
N ARG A 93 3.57 -4.82 -2.87
CA ARG A 93 3.86 -6.26 -3.02
C ARG A 93 2.74 -7.13 -2.44
N ARG A 94 2.21 -6.75 -1.28
CA ARG A 94 1.11 -7.49 -0.63
C ARG A 94 -0.18 -7.40 -1.42
N LEU A 95 -0.51 -6.22 -1.95
CA LEU A 95 -1.66 -6.03 -2.82
C LEU A 95 -1.51 -6.82 -4.13
N ALA A 96 -0.33 -6.76 -4.76
CA ALA A 96 -0.08 -7.50 -5.99
C ALA A 96 -0.22 -9.02 -5.80
N ALA A 97 0.22 -9.55 -4.65
CA ALA A 97 0.04 -10.96 -4.32
C ALA A 97 -1.44 -11.34 -4.19
N ARG A 98 -2.24 -10.50 -3.57
CA ARG A 98 -3.68 -10.72 -3.46
C ARG A 98 -4.40 -10.63 -4.80
N LEU A 99 -3.96 -9.72 -5.67
CA LEU A 99 -4.48 -9.63 -7.03
C LEU A 99 -4.23 -10.92 -7.81
N ARG A 100 -3.02 -11.46 -7.72
CA ARG A 100 -2.68 -12.76 -8.35
C ARG A 100 -3.50 -13.91 -7.79
N ALA A 101 -3.89 -13.83 -6.52
CA ALA A 101 -4.74 -14.82 -5.87
C ALA A 101 -6.24 -14.63 -6.16
N GLY A 102 -6.62 -13.64 -6.97
CA GLY A 102 -7.99 -13.43 -7.40
C GLY A 102 -8.85 -12.55 -6.51
N ALA A 103 -8.26 -11.71 -5.66
CA ALA A 103 -9.00 -10.89 -4.70
C ALA A 103 -10.01 -9.91 -5.34
N LEU A 104 -9.76 -9.47 -6.58
CA LEU A 104 -10.68 -8.59 -7.32
C LEU A 104 -11.58 -9.34 -8.30
N GLY A 105 -11.65 -10.66 -8.19
CA GLY A 105 -12.45 -11.51 -9.06
C GLY A 105 -11.66 -12.08 -10.22
N SER A 106 -12.26 -13.08 -10.87
CA SER A 106 -11.64 -13.80 -11.97
C SER A 106 -11.37 -12.88 -13.17
N GLY A 107 -10.13 -12.87 -13.63
CA GLY A 107 -9.70 -12.11 -14.81
C GLY A 107 -9.45 -10.63 -14.59
N THR A 108 -9.89 -10.04 -13.49
CA THR A 108 -9.70 -8.61 -13.24
C THR A 108 -8.23 -8.28 -13.00
N GLY A 109 -7.53 -9.07 -12.19
CA GLY A 109 -6.11 -8.86 -11.92
C GLY A 109 -5.27 -8.85 -13.19
N ASP A 110 -5.57 -9.73 -14.14
CA ASP A 110 -4.85 -9.83 -15.41
C ASP A 110 -5.13 -8.64 -16.34
N ALA A 111 -6.29 -8.01 -16.18
CA ALA A 111 -6.69 -6.87 -17.00
C ALA A 111 -6.15 -5.53 -16.48
N LEU A 112 -5.66 -5.47 -15.24
CA LEU A 112 -5.07 -4.27 -14.67
C LEU A 112 -3.65 -4.09 -15.19
N ALA A 113 -3.34 -2.87 -15.63
CA ALA A 113 -2.03 -2.55 -16.18
C ALA A 113 -1.01 -2.25 -15.08
N SER A 114 -1.42 -1.49 -14.07
CA SER A 114 -0.52 -1.04 -13.00
C SER A 114 -1.29 -0.74 -11.71
N LEU A 115 -0.52 -0.62 -10.64
CA LEU A 115 -0.99 -0.21 -9.34
C LEU A 115 -0.03 0.83 -8.79
N ARG A 116 -0.56 1.91 -8.23
CA ARG A 116 0.20 2.93 -7.51
C ARG A 116 -0.29 2.99 -6.07
N VAL A 117 0.64 2.90 -5.13
CA VAL A 117 0.36 3.00 -3.70
C VAL A 117 0.98 4.28 -3.17
N VAL A 118 0.15 5.14 -2.59
CA VAL A 118 0.58 6.42 -1.99
C VAL A 118 0.40 6.31 -0.49
N LEU A 119 1.45 6.60 0.28
CA LEU A 119 1.41 6.74 1.73
C LEU A 119 1.62 8.20 2.09
N ARG A 120 0.61 8.79 2.73
CA ARG A 120 0.70 10.15 3.27
C ARG A 120 0.99 10.08 4.75
N GLU A 121 2.18 10.53 5.16
CA GLU A 121 2.49 10.60 6.59
C GLU A 121 1.96 11.89 7.22
N SER A 122 1.71 12.91 6.39
CA SER A 122 1.12 14.18 6.78
C SER A 122 0.48 14.85 5.56
N PRO A 123 -0.27 15.94 5.73
CA PRO A 123 -0.80 16.69 4.59
C PRO A 123 0.26 17.31 3.67
N VAL A 124 1.51 17.35 4.12
CA VAL A 124 2.60 18.03 3.37
C VAL A 124 3.70 17.09 2.90
N ALA A 125 3.63 15.79 3.25
CA ALA A 125 4.67 14.82 2.87
C ALA A 125 4.08 13.44 2.61
N TRP A 126 4.41 12.87 1.47
CA TRP A 126 3.99 11.52 1.10
C TRP A 126 5.01 10.86 0.17
N ALA A 127 4.99 9.54 0.17
CA ALA A 127 5.77 8.74 -0.76
C ALA A 127 4.86 7.82 -1.55
N ALA A 128 5.33 7.32 -2.68
CA ALA A 128 4.55 6.41 -3.50
C ALA A 128 5.45 5.35 -4.13
N PHE A 129 4.85 4.20 -4.39
CA PHE A 129 5.43 3.16 -5.23
C PHE A 129 4.45 2.81 -6.34
N GLU A 130 4.93 2.75 -7.56
CA GLU A 130 4.13 2.38 -8.72
C GLU A 130 4.83 1.26 -9.47
N GLY A 131 4.06 0.26 -9.87
CA GLY A 131 4.59 -0.87 -10.62
C GLY A 131 3.57 -1.47 -11.56
N ALA A 132 4.08 -2.13 -12.59
CA ALA A 132 3.26 -2.91 -13.52
C ALA A 132 2.73 -4.16 -12.81
N LEU A 133 1.54 -4.61 -13.22
CA LEU A 133 0.89 -5.80 -12.68
C LEU A 133 0.93 -6.98 -13.66
N ALA A 134 1.24 -6.71 -14.90
CA ALA A 134 1.36 -7.74 -15.93
C ALA A 134 2.76 -8.31 -16.03
#